data_90c69ad92779f0dac557b0ee057d706f
#
_entry.id   90c69ad92779f0dac557b0ee057d706f
#
_cell.length_a   1.000
_cell.length_b   1.000
_cell.length_c   1.000
_cell.angle_alpha   90.00
_cell.angle_beta   90.00
_cell.angle_gamma   90.00
#
_symmetry.space_group_name_H-M   'P 1'
#
loop_
_entity.id
_entity.type
_entity.pdbx_description
1 polymer ?
#
loop_
_entity_poly.entity_id
_entity_poly.type
_entity_poly.pdbx_seq_one_letter_code
_entity_poly.pdbx_strand_id
1 'polypeptide(L)'
;MLEYLLPRRLLNAEEQDAFNGTKSGYGTAIRDSFDHASRHLRRAVWLSLPISLLGLLPSIFILQVYNRVISRGGIATLTAMVAGVLCFLGLELWLRRRRAHALRESGATIDREVSQSLMHCMLRHPLLTLEGRAASQWLQLFRDIGAMRSCVSGGLAASVLDLPMALLALVVIGIIAWPVLPVILVAMLILGVLAWWWADEVRSARVEEIEQARQLDRGTAEICNARSTLKVLGYDAAARQSWQAGYDRWLGESFRKNGDIENARETSHVLLTFFSVAVITVGAIAINAQWMSIGSLMAVNLLSGKALGPIAQLASNWRSLARANEATARLQAVLREPLEPAPQSVEPPRPRGGFRLDGVSFHYPSGHVALDQVSLQIGPGGIHAILGRNGAGKSTLAKLLAGLYQPTQGSLFIDEYDMAQFSRADLGRWVGCLPQQSYWFSGPIIDTLRMVNPEADSHRIFIACRLSGAHDFISRLPNGYETVLGEGGAGLSAGELRKLGLAQLFLRNPSVLILDEPSNDLDFESETALLHTLRQISAKHTVVVVTHSLRVASLAQQVYHVRGDGQVDHGTPEDMLPALFGVAPPTGAAAASAPSAPVHSAAAPETSQVV
;
A
#
# COMPACT_ATOMS: atom_id res chain seq x y z
N MET A 1 19.68 -15.68 19.21
CA MET A 1 20.06 -14.28 18.92
C MET A 1 19.36 -13.74 17.67
N LEU A 2 19.30 -14.46 16.56
CA LEU A 2 18.51 -14.10 15.37
C LEU A 2 17.00 -14.06 15.65
N GLU A 3 16.48 -14.93 16.53
CA GLU A 3 15.08 -14.96 16.97
C GLU A 3 14.64 -13.72 17.74
N TYR A 4 15.57 -13.00 18.39
CA TYR A 4 15.27 -11.74 19.09
C TYR A 4 15.20 -10.52 18.14
N LEU A 5 15.76 -10.62 16.92
CA LEU A 5 15.62 -9.60 15.87
C LEU A 5 14.34 -9.78 15.07
N LEU A 6 13.72 -10.96 15.15
CA LEU A 6 12.44 -11.24 14.54
C LEU A 6 11.32 -10.73 15.45
N PRO A 7 10.31 -10.04 14.91
CA PRO A 7 9.12 -9.68 15.67
C PRO A 7 8.51 -10.94 16.31
N ARG A 8 8.33 -10.96 17.63
CA ARG A 8 7.77 -12.12 18.37
C ARG A 8 6.46 -12.66 17.78
N ARG A 9 5.70 -11.84 17.07
CA ARG A 9 4.46 -12.23 16.38
C ARG A 9 4.70 -13.10 15.13
N LEU A 10 5.90 -13.14 14.57
CA LEU A 10 6.23 -14.01 13.43
C LEU A 10 6.39 -15.48 13.86
N LEU A 11 6.81 -15.70 15.12
CA LEU A 11 7.04 -17.06 15.65
C LEU A 11 5.72 -17.78 16.02
N ASN A 12 4.65 -17.04 16.33
CA ASN A 12 3.34 -17.60 16.72
C ASN A 12 2.36 -17.71 15.55
N ALA A 13 2.80 -17.48 14.32
CA ALA A 13 1.94 -17.51 13.14
C ALA A 13 1.41 -18.91 12.80
N GLU A 14 2.11 -19.97 13.21
CA GLU A 14 1.73 -21.37 12.93
C GLU A 14 0.45 -21.82 13.66
N GLU A 15 0.20 -21.31 14.87
CA GLU A 15 -1.01 -21.67 15.64
C GLU A 15 -2.29 -20.99 15.13
N GLN A 16 -2.19 -19.80 14.51
CA GLN A 16 -3.34 -19.07 14.00
C GLN A 16 -3.72 -19.44 12.55
N ASP A 17 -2.77 -19.86 11.72
CA ASP A 17 -3.04 -20.27 10.34
C ASP A 17 -3.75 -21.64 10.25
N ALA A 18 -3.61 -22.49 11.28
CA ALA A 18 -4.33 -23.75 11.41
C ALA A 18 -5.85 -23.57 11.67
N PHE A 19 -6.26 -22.42 12.22
CA PHE A 19 -7.65 -22.16 12.62
C PHE A 19 -8.51 -21.58 11.48
N ASN A 20 -7.94 -20.92 10.48
CA ASN A 20 -8.70 -20.15 9.48
C ASN A 20 -8.80 -20.76 8.07
N GLY A 21 -8.29 -21.96 7.80
CA GLY A 21 -8.56 -22.71 6.55
C GLY A 21 -8.20 -22.03 5.21
N THR A 22 -7.81 -20.76 5.21
CA THR A 22 -7.47 -19.97 4.02
C THR A 22 -5.98 -19.69 3.96
N LYS A 23 -5.25 -20.61 3.32
CA LYS A 23 -3.82 -20.35 2.98
C LYS A 23 -3.76 -19.28 1.89
N SER A 24 -3.75 -18.01 2.25
CA SER A 24 -3.24 -16.97 1.36
C SER A 24 -1.76 -17.29 1.10
N GLY A 25 -1.39 -17.53 -0.17
CA GLY A 25 0.00 -17.86 -0.55
C GLY A 25 1.03 -16.77 -0.20
N TYR A 26 0.60 -15.63 0.36
CA TYR A 26 1.43 -14.50 0.79
C TYR A 26 1.49 -14.34 2.31
N GLY A 27 0.73 -15.09 3.09
CA GLY A 27 0.76 -15.03 4.55
C GLY A 27 2.14 -15.36 5.14
N THR A 28 2.95 -16.15 4.43
CA THR A 28 4.33 -16.52 4.81
C THR A 28 5.39 -15.61 4.19
N ALA A 29 5.03 -14.72 3.25
CA ALA A 29 5.98 -13.92 2.47
C ALA A 29 7.01 -13.14 3.31
N ILE A 30 6.57 -12.60 4.46
CA ILE A 30 7.48 -11.90 5.37
C ILE A 30 8.46 -12.88 6.00
N ARG A 31 8.00 -14.06 6.45
CA ARG A 31 8.86 -15.10 7.02
C ARG A 31 9.88 -15.61 5.99
N ASP A 32 9.42 -15.93 4.79
CA ASP A 32 10.24 -16.43 3.71
C ASP A 32 11.35 -15.41 3.34
N SER A 33 11.02 -14.11 3.31
CA SER A 33 12.00 -13.05 3.06
C SER A 33 13.06 -12.96 4.15
N PHE A 34 12.70 -13.17 5.43
CA PHE A 34 13.64 -13.25 6.54
C PHE A 34 14.50 -14.52 6.46
N ASP A 35 13.94 -15.64 6.05
CA ASP A 35 14.69 -16.90 5.86
C ASP A 35 15.73 -16.76 4.73
N HIS A 36 15.39 -16.13 3.62
CA HIS A 36 16.33 -15.80 2.55
C HIS A 36 17.41 -14.81 3.02
N ALA A 37 17.03 -13.76 3.75
CA ALA A 37 17.97 -12.80 4.33
C ALA A 37 18.88 -13.42 5.41
N SER A 38 18.48 -14.52 6.03
CA SER A 38 19.21 -15.18 7.13
C SER A 38 20.64 -15.58 6.75
N ARG A 39 20.89 -15.91 5.49
CA ARG A 39 22.24 -16.23 4.98
C ARG A 39 23.20 -15.05 5.10
N HIS A 40 22.74 -13.85 4.76
CA HIS A 40 23.53 -12.63 4.87
C HIS A 40 23.67 -12.19 6.33
N LEU A 41 22.60 -12.35 7.14
CA LEU A 41 22.65 -12.09 8.57
C LEU A 41 23.63 -12.99 9.30
N ARG A 42 23.67 -14.30 8.98
CA ARG A 42 24.66 -15.24 9.52
C ARG A 42 26.08 -14.82 9.18
N ARG A 43 26.33 -14.35 7.94
CA ARG A 43 27.66 -13.81 7.56
C ARG A 43 28.02 -12.59 8.41
N ALA A 44 27.06 -11.67 8.65
CA ALA A 44 27.29 -10.51 9.50
C ALA A 44 27.63 -10.91 10.96
N VAL A 45 26.96 -11.93 11.51
CA VAL A 45 27.24 -12.49 12.84
C VAL A 45 28.66 -13.06 12.90
N TRP A 46 29.06 -13.89 11.92
CA TRP A 46 30.40 -14.44 11.87
C TRP A 46 31.50 -13.39 11.72
N LEU A 47 31.25 -12.32 10.95
CA LEU A 47 32.17 -11.21 10.83
C LEU A 47 32.28 -10.37 12.12
N SER A 48 31.27 -10.41 12.99
CA SER A 48 31.29 -9.66 14.25
C SER A 48 32.25 -10.25 15.29
N LEU A 49 32.53 -11.56 15.26
CA LEU A 49 33.46 -12.19 16.17
C LEU A 49 34.90 -11.65 16.03
N PRO A 50 35.51 -11.68 14.84
CA PRO A 50 36.86 -11.10 14.67
C PRO A 50 36.88 -9.59 14.89
N ILE A 51 35.80 -8.84 14.53
CA ILE A 51 35.69 -7.42 14.81
C ILE A 51 35.72 -7.17 16.33
N SER A 52 35.01 -7.98 17.12
CA SER A 52 35.01 -7.87 18.57
C SER A 52 36.39 -8.13 19.19
N LEU A 53 37.11 -9.11 18.65
CA LEU A 53 38.46 -9.43 19.10
C LEU A 53 39.46 -8.30 18.76
N LEU A 54 39.46 -7.85 17.49
CA LEU A 54 40.31 -6.75 17.03
C LEU A 54 40.03 -5.44 17.76
N GLY A 55 38.76 -5.21 18.08
CA GLY A 55 38.33 -4.05 18.86
C GLY A 55 38.98 -3.92 20.24
N LEU A 56 39.50 -4.98 20.85
CA LEU A 56 40.22 -4.95 22.13
C LEU A 56 41.67 -4.43 21.99
N LEU A 57 42.28 -4.56 20.79
CA LEU A 57 43.68 -4.27 20.59
C LEU A 57 44.12 -2.85 20.95
N PRO A 58 43.35 -1.78 20.68
CA PRO A 58 43.72 -0.42 21.11
C PRO A 58 43.84 -0.29 22.64
N SER A 59 43.03 -1.04 23.42
CA SER A 59 43.09 -1.02 24.88
C SER A 59 44.31 -1.79 25.39
N ILE A 60 44.66 -2.90 24.76
CA ILE A 60 45.87 -3.68 25.06
C ILE A 60 47.10 -2.86 24.69
N PHE A 61 47.07 -2.16 23.59
CA PHE A 61 48.15 -1.24 23.17
C PHE A 61 48.41 -0.17 24.24
N ILE A 62 47.36 0.53 24.72
CA ILE A 62 47.45 1.53 25.76
C ILE A 62 48.04 0.91 27.06
N LEU A 63 47.56 -0.28 27.48
CA LEU A 63 48.09 -1.01 28.62
C LEU A 63 49.61 -1.21 28.50
N GLN A 64 50.10 -1.65 27.35
CA GLN A 64 51.51 -1.93 27.12
C GLN A 64 52.35 -0.65 27.04
N VAL A 65 51.82 0.40 26.43
CA VAL A 65 52.52 1.71 26.34
C VAL A 65 52.78 2.25 27.72
N TYR A 66 51.79 2.29 28.61
CA TYR A 66 51.97 2.84 29.94
C TYR A 66 52.84 1.94 30.83
N ASN A 67 52.67 0.61 30.78
CA ASN A 67 53.41 -0.30 31.65
C ASN A 67 54.83 -0.62 31.19
N ARG A 68 55.13 -0.52 29.89
CA ARG A 68 56.39 -0.96 29.31
C ARG A 68 57.20 0.18 28.66
N VAL A 69 56.51 1.00 27.84
CA VAL A 69 57.22 2.04 27.09
C VAL A 69 57.54 3.26 28.01
N ILE A 70 56.53 3.77 28.70
CA ILE A 70 56.69 4.95 29.57
C ILE A 70 57.57 4.61 30.79
N SER A 71 57.35 3.44 31.41
CA SER A 71 58.07 3.02 32.60
C SER A 71 59.51 2.61 32.35
N ARG A 72 59.87 2.15 31.13
CA ARG A 72 61.21 1.57 30.79
C ARG A 72 61.92 2.25 29.62
N GLY A 73 61.34 3.30 29.01
CA GLY A 73 61.97 4.10 27.95
C GLY A 73 62.16 3.39 26.58
N GLY A 74 61.34 2.36 26.26
CA GLY A 74 61.54 1.48 25.10
C GLY A 74 60.92 2.04 23.81
N ILE A 75 61.53 3.08 23.16
CA ILE A 75 61.03 3.72 21.93
C ILE A 75 60.96 2.75 20.73
N ALA A 76 61.92 1.85 20.56
CA ALA A 76 61.90 0.86 19.49
C ALA A 76 60.70 -0.10 19.58
N THR A 77 60.28 -0.45 20.78
CA THR A 77 59.08 -1.26 21.02
C THR A 77 57.79 -0.47 20.65
N LEU A 78 57.78 0.84 20.89
CA LEU A 78 56.64 1.70 20.54
C LEU A 78 56.38 1.73 19.03
N THR A 79 57.44 1.93 18.20
CA THR A 79 57.28 1.96 16.74
C THR A 79 56.74 0.66 16.18
N ALA A 80 57.22 -0.50 16.68
CA ALA A 80 56.70 -1.81 16.26
C ALA A 80 55.23 -1.99 16.66
N MET A 81 54.87 -1.58 17.90
CA MET A 81 53.49 -1.66 18.39
C MET A 81 52.54 -0.77 17.63
N VAL A 82 52.96 0.47 17.29
CA VAL A 82 52.16 1.43 16.49
C VAL A 82 51.90 0.84 15.09
N ALA A 83 52.94 0.35 14.42
CA ALA A 83 52.81 -0.28 13.11
C ALA A 83 51.84 -1.48 13.14
N GLY A 84 51.94 -2.34 14.17
CA GLY A 84 51.01 -3.45 14.38
C GLY A 84 49.56 -2.99 14.59
N VAL A 85 49.32 -2.01 15.46
CA VAL A 85 47.97 -1.51 15.71
C VAL A 85 47.37 -0.86 14.47
N LEU A 86 48.16 -0.08 13.70
CA LEU A 86 47.65 0.50 12.43
C LEU A 86 47.24 -0.57 11.42
N CYS A 87 48.03 -1.64 11.29
CA CYS A 87 47.68 -2.77 10.44
C CYS A 87 46.36 -3.44 10.88
N PHE A 88 46.19 -3.67 12.17
CA PHE A 88 44.97 -4.27 12.72
C PHE A 88 43.74 -3.34 12.62
N LEU A 89 43.91 -2.04 12.78
CA LEU A 89 42.83 -1.05 12.57
C LEU A 89 42.40 -1.05 11.08
N GLY A 90 43.33 -1.17 10.15
CA GLY A 90 43.04 -1.33 8.73
C GLY A 90 42.19 -2.60 8.45
N LEU A 91 42.58 -3.72 9.06
CA LEU A 91 41.84 -4.97 8.97
C LEU A 91 40.45 -4.86 9.62
N GLU A 92 40.35 -4.24 10.80
CA GLU A 92 39.08 -3.99 11.49
C GLU A 92 38.13 -3.15 10.59
N LEU A 93 38.66 -2.07 9.98
CA LEU A 93 37.89 -1.23 9.05
C LEU A 93 37.36 -2.05 7.86
N TRP A 94 38.19 -2.90 7.28
CA TRP A 94 37.80 -3.77 6.17
C TRP A 94 36.69 -4.75 6.59
N LEU A 95 36.81 -5.41 7.74
CA LEU A 95 35.81 -6.32 8.28
C LEU A 95 34.48 -5.59 8.60
N ARG A 96 34.55 -4.40 9.20
CA ARG A 96 33.37 -3.55 9.47
C ARG A 96 32.66 -3.17 8.18
N ARG A 97 33.37 -2.83 7.12
CA ARG A 97 32.78 -2.55 5.80
C ARG A 97 32.09 -3.79 5.21
N ARG A 98 32.73 -4.98 5.32
CA ARG A 98 32.14 -6.23 4.87
C ARG A 98 30.88 -6.61 5.66
N ARG A 99 30.87 -6.41 6.98
CA ARG A 99 29.70 -6.58 7.84
C ARG A 99 28.57 -5.63 7.43
N ALA A 100 28.85 -4.37 7.26
CA ALA A 100 27.87 -3.38 6.83
C ALA A 100 27.28 -3.69 5.44
N HIS A 101 28.09 -4.25 4.54
CA HIS A 101 27.60 -4.74 3.23
C HIS A 101 26.63 -5.90 3.38
N ALA A 102 26.97 -6.91 4.18
CA ALA A 102 26.10 -8.06 4.45
C ALA A 102 24.76 -7.64 5.09
N LEU A 103 24.76 -6.68 6.01
CA LEU A 103 23.53 -6.13 6.60
C LEU A 103 22.67 -5.38 5.56
N ARG A 104 23.30 -4.59 4.68
CA ARG A 104 22.59 -3.91 3.60
C ARG A 104 21.97 -4.88 2.60
N GLU A 105 22.70 -5.95 2.24
CA GLU A 105 22.17 -7.02 1.38
C GLU A 105 20.96 -7.71 2.02
N SER A 106 21.03 -8.02 3.33
CA SER A 106 19.89 -8.57 4.06
C SER A 106 18.67 -7.65 3.99
N GLY A 107 18.86 -6.36 4.25
CA GLY A 107 17.79 -5.38 4.18
C GLY A 107 17.22 -5.22 2.77
N ALA A 108 18.06 -5.24 1.73
CA ALA A 108 17.63 -5.15 0.34
C ALA A 108 16.84 -6.39 -0.13
N THR A 109 17.21 -7.58 0.37
CA THR A 109 16.47 -8.82 0.09
C THR A 109 15.06 -8.75 0.67
N ILE A 110 14.92 -8.37 1.95
CA ILE A 110 13.62 -8.20 2.60
C ILE A 110 12.78 -7.14 1.86
N ASP A 111 13.37 -5.98 1.57
CA ASP A 111 12.68 -4.88 0.88
C ASP A 111 12.12 -5.34 -0.48
N ARG A 112 12.94 -6.01 -1.28
CA ARG A 112 12.55 -6.50 -2.61
C ARG A 112 11.43 -7.54 -2.54
N GLU A 113 11.59 -8.58 -1.72
CA GLU A 113 10.65 -9.70 -1.67
C GLU A 113 9.31 -9.29 -1.07
N VAL A 114 9.32 -8.51 0.03
CA VAL A 114 8.09 -8.03 0.66
C VAL A 114 7.37 -7.01 -0.24
N SER A 115 8.10 -6.11 -0.93
CA SER A 115 7.51 -5.16 -1.87
C SER A 115 6.86 -5.87 -3.06
N GLN A 116 7.51 -6.88 -3.62
CA GLN A 116 6.94 -7.68 -4.71
C GLN A 116 5.70 -8.45 -4.24
N SER A 117 5.77 -9.08 -3.08
CA SER A 117 4.63 -9.80 -2.49
C SER A 117 3.46 -8.87 -2.19
N LEU A 118 3.72 -7.68 -1.65
CA LEU A 118 2.68 -6.67 -1.39
C LEU A 118 2.04 -6.17 -2.69
N MET A 119 2.84 -5.90 -3.73
CA MET A 119 2.33 -5.48 -5.03
C MET A 119 1.45 -6.58 -5.67
N HIS A 120 1.91 -7.83 -5.67
CA HIS A 120 1.13 -8.95 -6.17
C HIS A 120 -0.16 -9.15 -5.37
N CYS A 121 -0.07 -9.05 -4.05
CA CYS A 121 -1.23 -9.14 -3.16
C CYS A 121 -2.24 -8.02 -3.46
N MET A 122 -1.77 -6.77 -3.57
CA MET A 122 -2.61 -5.62 -3.90
C MET A 122 -3.37 -5.81 -5.23
N LEU A 123 -2.69 -6.29 -6.27
CA LEU A 123 -3.29 -6.51 -7.59
C LEU A 123 -4.29 -7.68 -7.62
N ARG A 124 -4.27 -8.56 -6.62
CA ARG A 124 -5.19 -9.71 -6.48
C ARG A 124 -6.24 -9.51 -5.40
N HIS A 125 -6.30 -8.36 -4.76
CA HIS A 125 -7.40 -8.05 -3.85
C HIS A 125 -8.70 -7.80 -4.63
N PRO A 126 -9.85 -8.25 -4.12
CA PRO A 126 -11.14 -7.88 -4.67
C PRO A 126 -11.30 -6.36 -4.76
N LEU A 127 -11.92 -5.89 -5.83
CA LEU A 127 -12.08 -4.44 -6.08
C LEU A 127 -12.76 -3.73 -4.91
N LEU A 128 -13.74 -4.36 -4.26
CA LEU A 128 -14.43 -3.81 -3.10
C LEU A 128 -13.47 -3.50 -1.94
N THR A 129 -12.47 -4.36 -1.70
CA THR A 129 -11.42 -4.14 -0.69
C THR A 129 -10.48 -3.00 -1.10
N LEU A 130 -10.15 -2.90 -2.40
CA LEU A 130 -9.32 -1.81 -2.93
C LEU A 130 -10.02 -0.46 -2.82
N GLU A 131 -11.31 -0.38 -3.18
CA GLU A 131 -12.12 0.83 -3.08
C GLU A 131 -12.39 1.25 -1.63
N GLY A 132 -12.43 0.28 -0.71
CA GLY A 132 -12.59 0.53 0.73
C GLY A 132 -11.39 1.17 1.42
N ARG A 133 -10.22 1.23 0.77
CA ARG A 133 -8.98 1.81 1.29
C ARG A 133 -8.54 3.01 0.48
N ALA A 134 -8.19 4.09 1.17
CA ALA A 134 -7.60 5.25 0.53
C ALA A 134 -6.22 4.92 -0.06
N ALA A 135 -5.85 5.54 -1.19
CA ALA A 135 -4.54 5.38 -1.82
C ALA A 135 -3.37 5.68 -0.86
N SER A 136 -3.55 6.65 0.06
CA SER A 136 -2.57 6.99 1.11
C SER A 136 -2.27 5.82 2.05
N GLN A 137 -3.26 4.95 2.34
CA GLN A 137 -3.07 3.76 3.19
C GLN A 137 -2.22 2.71 2.49
N TRP A 138 -2.43 2.49 1.18
CA TRP A 138 -1.57 1.61 0.37
C TRP A 138 -0.14 2.12 0.31
N LEU A 139 0.06 3.41 0.05
CA LEU A 139 1.39 4.04 0.06
C LEU A 139 2.09 3.90 1.42
N GLN A 140 1.33 3.96 2.54
CA GLN A 140 1.89 3.75 3.87
C GLN A 140 2.43 2.32 4.05
N LEU A 141 1.75 1.30 3.54
CA LEU A 141 2.24 -0.09 3.60
C LEU A 141 3.59 -0.25 2.90
N PHE A 142 3.79 0.41 1.74
CA PHE A 142 5.10 0.42 1.07
C PHE A 142 6.18 1.17 1.88
N ARG A 143 5.82 2.25 2.58
CA ARG A 143 6.74 2.94 3.51
C ARG A 143 7.09 2.10 4.73
N ASP A 144 6.16 1.28 5.20
CA ASP A 144 6.35 0.38 6.33
C ASP A 144 7.44 -0.68 6.05
N ILE A 145 7.61 -1.11 4.80
CA ILE A 145 8.70 -2.00 4.40
C ILE A 145 10.06 -1.36 4.68
N GLY A 146 10.18 -0.03 4.46
CA GLY A 146 11.38 0.73 4.81
C GLY A 146 11.72 0.68 6.31
N ALA A 147 10.72 0.64 7.19
CA ALA A 147 10.93 0.46 8.63
C ALA A 147 11.46 -0.94 8.97
N MET A 148 10.96 -1.99 8.31
CA MET A 148 11.48 -3.36 8.46
C MET A 148 12.94 -3.45 7.98
N ARG A 149 13.24 -2.89 6.78
CA ARG A 149 14.59 -2.81 6.24
C ARG A 149 15.54 -2.12 7.21
N SER A 150 15.15 -0.95 7.76
CA SER A 150 16.01 -0.18 8.67
C SER A 150 16.28 -0.89 9.99
N CYS A 151 15.37 -1.73 10.46
CA CYS A 151 15.58 -2.58 11.64
C CYS A 151 16.73 -3.57 11.42
N VAL A 152 16.78 -4.21 10.24
CA VAL A 152 17.76 -5.26 9.93
C VAL A 152 19.08 -4.70 9.44
N SER A 153 19.09 -3.58 8.69
CA SER A 153 20.31 -2.99 8.11
C SER A 153 20.83 -1.77 8.86
N GLY A 154 20.09 -1.28 9.86
CA GLY A 154 20.40 -0.05 10.59
C GLY A 154 21.20 -0.24 11.87
N GLY A 155 21.20 0.82 12.68
CA GLY A 155 21.94 0.88 13.94
C GLY A 155 21.55 -0.18 14.97
N LEU A 156 20.27 -0.60 15.01
CA LEU A 156 19.80 -1.66 15.90
C LEU A 156 20.54 -2.98 15.65
N ALA A 157 20.57 -3.43 14.39
CA ALA A 157 21.26 -4.66 14.02
C ALA A 157 22.76 -4.59 14.33
N ALA A 158 23.40 -3.45 14.06
CA ALA A 158 24.80 -3.23 14.41
C ALA A 158 25.04 -3.31 15.92
N SER A 159 24.19 -2.68 16.74
CA SER A 159 24.30 -2.70 18.21
C SER A 159 24.13 -4.09 18.80
N VAL A 160 23.18 -4.89 18.27
CA VAL A 160 23.01 -6.30 18.69
C VAL A 160 24.23 -7.14 18.32
N LEU A 161 24.80 -6.92 17.14
CA LEU A 161 26.02 -7.62 16.69
C LEU A 161 27.28 -7.19 17.42
N ASP A 162 27.26 -6.05 18.12
CA ASP A 162 28.36 -5.57 18.96
C ASP A 162 28.23 -6.03 20.44
N LEU A 163 27.15 -6.73 20.85
CA LEU A 163 27.02 -7.30 22.19
C LEU A 163 28.14 -8.30 22.55
N PRO A 164 28.64 -9.19 21.68
CA PRO A 164 29.80 -10.02 21.98
C PRO A 164 31.04 -9.21 22.35
N MET A 165 31.22 -8.03 21.73
CA MET A 165 32.28 -7.09 22.07
C MET A 165 32.17 -6.59 23.50
N ALA A 166 30.94 -6.22 23.91
CA ALA A 166 30.69 -5.76 25.27
C ALA A 166 31.00 -6.87 26.31
N LEU A 167 30.59 -8.09 26.02
CA LEU A 167 30.88 -9.25 26.88
C LEU A 167 32.38 -9.53 26.98
N LEU A 168 33.10 -9.54 25.84
CA LEU A 168 34.56 -9.71 25.83
C LEU A 168 35.27 -8.59 26.59
N ALA A 169 34.82 -7.33 26.43
CA ALA A 169 35.38 -6.22 27.19
C ALA A 169 35.21 -6.40 28.69
N LEU A 170 34.05 -6.89 29.16
CA LEU A 170 33.83 -7.19 30.59
C LEU A 170 34.75 -8.28 31.11
N VAL A 171 34.95 -9.35 30.36
CA VAL A 171 35.88 -10.45 30.75
C VAL A 171 37.30 -9.90 30.88
N VAL A 172 37.75 -9.10 29.92
CA VAL A 172 39.10 -8.50 29.93
C VAL A 172 39.27 -7.53 31.08
N ILE A 173 38.23 -6.72 31.38
CA ILE A 173 38.22 -5.82 32.54
C ILE A 173 38.34 -6.62 33.84
N GLY A 174 37.59 -7.73 33.98
CA GLY A 174 37.65 -8.60 35.15
C GLY A 174 39.06 -9.19 35.41
N ILE A 175 39.78 -9.52 34.32
CA ILE A 175 41.16 -10.05 34.40
C ILE A 175 42.18 -8.95 34.75
N ILE A 176 42.04 -7.77 34.12
CA ILE A 176 43.07 -6.71 34.22
C ILE A 176 42.85 -5.81 35.45
N ALA A 177 41.58 -5.57 35.82
CA ALA A 177 41.21 -4.62 36.85
C ALA A 177 39.91 -5.01 37.59
N TRP A 178 39.92 -6.15 38.28
CA TRP A 178 38.75 -6.67 39.00
C TRP A 178 38.08 -5.66 39.95
N PRO A 179 38.79 -4.69 40.63
CA PRO A 179 38.16 -3.77 41.55
C PRO A 179 37.21 -2.76 40.87
N VAL A 180 37.37 -2.53 39.57
CA VAL A 180 36.54 -1.61 38.80
C VAL A 180 35.33 -2.30 38.18
N LEU A 181 35.36 -3.65 38.06
CA LEU A 181 34.28 -4.44 37.44
C LEU A 181 32.89 -4.18 38.09
N PRO A 182 32.73 -4.11 39.42
CA PRO A 182 31.42 -3.80 40.01
C PRO A 182 30.83 -2.46 39.58
N VAL A 183 31.68 -1.44 39.39
CA VAL A 183 31.22 -0.12 38.94
C VAL A 183 30.63 -0.21 37.54
N ILE A 184 31.27 -0.97 36.63
CA ILE A 184 30.81 -1.14 35.26
C ILE A 184 29.52 -1.98 35.22
N LEU A 185 29.41 -3.01 36.06
CA LEU A 185 28.19 -3.82 36.16
C LEU A 185 27.00 -2.99 36.68
N VAL A 186 27.23 -2.12 37.68
CA VAL A 186 26.20 -1.18 38.15
C VAL A 186 25.82 -0.19 37.07
N ALA A 187 26.80 0.34 36.32
CA ALA A 187 26.53 1.19 35.18
C ALA A 187 25.66 0.50 34.09
N MET A 188 26.00 -0.75 33.75
CA MET A 188 25.20 -1.55 32.81
C MET A 188 23.77 -1.78 33.33
N LEU A 189 23.60 -2.08 34.60
CA LEU A 189 22.30 -2.27 35.23
C LEU A 189 21.46 -0.98 35.15
N ILE A 190 22.04 0.15 35.55
CA ILE A 190 21.35 1.44 35.54
C ILE A 190 20.96 1.85 34.10
N LEU A 191 21.88 1.75 33.14
CA LEU A 191 21.56 2.03 31.74
C LEU A 191 20.51 1.06 31.18
N GLY A 192 20.56 -0.21 31.57
CA GLY A 192 19.58 -1.22 31.15
C GLY A 192 18.17 -0.94 31.70
N VAL A 193 18.08 -0.61 33.00
CA VAL A 193 16.80 -0.24 33.67
C VAL A 193 16.24 1.05 33.03
N LEU A 194 17.09 2.04 32.81
CA LEU A 194 16.70 3.31 32.22
C LEU A 194 16.20 3.11 30.76
N ALA A 195 16.91 2.27 30.00
CA ALA A 195 16.49 1.90 28.65
C ALA A 195 15.13 1.18 28.64
N TRP A 196 14.88 0.29 29.60
CA TRP A 196 13.62 -0.42 29.73
C TRP A 196 12.48 0.53 30.13
N TRP A 197 12.71 1.44 31.06
CA TRP A 197 11.73 2.42 31.53
C TRP A 197 11.34 3.38 30.38
N TRP A 198 12.32 3.92 29.66
CA TRP A 198 12.05 4.78 28.49
C TRP A 198 11.39 4.03 27.34
N ALA A 199 11.66 2.73 27.18
CA ALA A 199 11.00 1.93 26.14
C ALA A 199 9.50 1.80 26.39
N ASP A 200 9.06 1.74 27.65
CA ASP A 200 7.65 1.64 28.04
C ASP A 200 6.92 2.99 27.88
N GLU A 201 7.51 4.08 28.35
CA GLU A 201 7.03 5.46 28.18
C GLU A 201 6.79 5.82 26.69
N VAL A 202 7.78 5.50 25.84
CA VAL A 202 7.71 5.70 24.40
C VAL A 202 6.60 4.85 23.75
N ARG A 203 6.22 3.72 24.31
CA ARG A 203 5.19 2.84 23.75
C ARG A 203 3.78 3.43 23.89
N SER A 204 3.43 3.98 25.03
CA SER A 204 2.11 4.55 25.32
C SER A 204 1.85 5.86 24.57
N ALA A 205 2.86 6.73 24.49
CA ALA A 205 2.77 8.04 23.87
C ALA A 205 2.72 8.01 22.32
N ARG A 206 3.07 6.88 21.69
CA ARG A 206 3.25 6.76 20.25
C ARG A 206 1.96 6.61 19.45
N VAL A 207 0.93 5.99 20.04
CA VAL A 207 -0.35 5.76 19.35
C VAL A 207 -0.96 7.10 18.92
N GLU A 208 -0.88 8.08 19.80
CA GLU A 208 -1.46 9.41 19.56
C GLU A 208 -0.71 10.23 18.49
N GLU A 209 0.64 10.20 18.49
CA GLU A 209 1.45 10.87 17.46
C GLU A 209 1.18 10.31 16.05
N ILE A 210 1.11 8.98 15.94
CA ILE A 210 0.84 8.31 14.66
C ILE A 210 -0.57 8.67 14.18
N GLU A 211 -1.55 8.74 15.09
CA GLU A 211 -2.92 9.11 14.70
C GLU A 211 -3.01 10.58 14.29
N GLN A 212 -2.33 11.49 15.00
CA GLN A 212 -2.24 12.91 14.62
C GLN A 212 -1.54 13.08 13.26
N ALA A 213 -0.43 12.36 13.03
CA ALA A 213 0.26 12.36 11.74
C ALA A 213 -0.65 11.85 10.60
N ARG A 214 -1.41 10.78 10.84
CA ARG A 214 -2.38 10.24 9.87
C ARG A 214 -3.51 11.22 9.57
N GLN A 215 -4.04 11.90 10.58
CA GLN A 215 -5.08 12.91 10.39
C GLN A 215 -4.54 14.07 9.55
N LEU A 216 -3.32 14.52 9.80
CA LEU A 216 -2.67 15.55 9.01
C LEU A 216 -2.43 15.11 7.56
N ASP A 217 -1.94 13.87 7.35
CA ASP A 217 -1.73 13.30 6.00
C ASP A 217 -3.06 13.21 5.23
N ARG A 218 -4.16 12.76 5.89
CA ARG A 218 -5.50 12.72 5.28
C ARG A 218 -5.98 14.11 4.90
N GLY A 219 -5.91 15.08 5.82
CA GLY A 219 -6.33 16.45 5.55
C GLY A 219 -5.50 17.10 4.43
N THR A 220 -4.20 16.82 4.38
CA THR A 220 -3.33 17.28 3.28
C THR A 220 -3.74 16.65 1.95
N ALA A 221 -4.00 15.34 1.92
CA ALA A 221 -4.46 14.65 0.72
C ALA A 221 -5.83 15.16 0.24
N GLU A 222 -6.77 15.44 1.16
CA GLU A 222 -8.08 16.06 0.83
C GLU A 222 -7.90 17.43 0.19
N ILE A 223 -7.06 18.30 0.75
CA ILE A 223 -6.77 19.62 0.19
C ILE A 223 -6.16 19.50 -1.22
N CYS A 224 -5.20 18.57 -1.40
CA CYS A 224 -4.59 18.32 -2.70
C CYS A 224 -5.61 17.80 -3.75
N ASN A 225 -6.52 16.93 -3.35
CA ASN A 225 -7.56 16.39 -4.23
C ASN A 225 -8.65 17.44 -4.53
N ALA A 226 -9.00 18.26 -3.56
CA ALA A 226 -10.02 19.31 -3.70
C ALA A 226 -9.47 20.64 -4.25
N ARG A 227 -8.22 20.67 -4.77
CA ARG A 227 -7.54 21.93 -5.18
C ARG A 227 -8.34 22.83 -6.13
N SER A 228 -9.03 22.23 -7.11
CA SER A 228 -9.90 22.98 -8.05
C SER A 228 -11.12 23.53 -7.35
N THR A 229 -11.79 22.73 -6.53
CA THR A 229 -12.97 23.13 -5.77
C THR A 229 -12.63 24.26 -4.79
N LEU A 230 -11.49 24.17 -4.08
CA LEU A 230 -11.00 25.20 -3.17
C LEU A 230 -10.80 26.53 -3.90
N LYS A 231 -10.21 26.51 -5.11
CA LYS A 231 -9.97 27.71 -5.92
C LYS A 231 -11.27 28.30 -6.45
N VAL A 232 -12.19 27.47 -6.94
CA VAL A 232 -13.47 27.93 -7.48
C VAL A 232 -14.37 28.54 -6.38
N LEU A 233 -14.40 27.93 -5.20
CA LEU A 233 -15.26 28.37 -4.10
C LEU A 233 -14.60 29.40 -3.17
N GLY A 234 -13.29 29.69 -3.32
CA GLY A 234 -12.57 30.65 -2.49
C GLY A 234 -12.36 30.21 -1.04
N TYR A 235 -12.36 28.89 -0.76
CA TYR A 235 -12.21 28.36 0.61
C TYR A 235 -10.75 28.25 1.09
N ASP A 236 -9.81 28.91 0.42
CA ASP A 236 -8.37 28.86 0.72
C ASP A 236 -8.07 29.20 2.19
N ALA A 237 -8.75 30.20 2.77
CA ALA A 237 -8.53 30.63 4.15
C ALA A 237 -9.00 29.58 5.16
N ALA A 238 -10.19 29.01 4.97
CA ALA A 238 -10.75 27.99 5.85
C ALA A 238 -9.92 26.68 5.80
N ALA A 239 -9.53 26.25 4.60
CA ALA A 239 -8.68 25.08 4.41
C ALA A 239 -7.30 25.27 5.08
N ARG A 240 -6.71 26.48 4.95
CA ARG A 240 -5.45 26.82 5.62
C ARG A 240 -5.59 26.77 7.13
N GLN A 241 -6.64 27.36 7.69
CA GLN A 241 -6.87 27.39 9.14
C GLN A 241 -7.07 25.99 9.71
N SER A 242 -7.87 25.15 9.04
CA SER A 242 -8.07 23.76 9.44
C SER A 242 -6.76 22.96 9.40
N TRP A 243 -5.98 23.10 8.33
CA TRP A 243 -4.70 22.44 8.19
C TRP A 243 -3.69 22.93 9.24
N GLN A 244 -3.59 24.24 9.48
CA GLN A 244 -2.72 24.80 10.51
C GLN A 244 -3.06 24.26 11.90
N ALA A 245 -4.33 24.21 12.26
CA ALA A 245 -4.76 23.66 13.56
C ALA A 245 -4.40 22.16 13.71
N GLY A 246 -4.45 21.38 12.63
CA GLY A 246 -3.98 19.99 12.61
C GLY A 246 -2.46 19.88 12.73
N TYR A 247 -1.75 20.76 11.98
CA TYR A 247 -0.29 20.82 11.98
C TYR A 247 0.27 21.24 13.35
N ASP A 248 -0.30 22.26 13.98
CA ASP A 248 0.14 22.74 15.31
C ASP A 248 -0.05 21.67 16.39
N ARG A 249 -1.16 20.91 16.33
CA ARG A 249 -1.38 19.77 17.24
C ARG A 249 -0.33 18.68 17.04
N TRP A 250 -0.12 18.25 15.80
CA TRP A 250 0.92 17.27 15.46
C TRP A 250 2.32 17.77 15.86
N LEU A 251 2.62 19.04 15.57
CA LEU A 251 3.92 19.64 15.87
C LEU A 251 4.16 19.68 17.39
N GLY A 252 3.17 20.10 18.17
CA GLY A 252 3.25 20.12 19.62
C GLY A 252 3.55 18.74 20.22
N GLU A 253 2.84 17.69 19.76
CA GLU A 253 3.09 16.31 20.17
C GLU A 253 4.46 15.80 19.72
N SER A 254 4.85 16.12 18.48
CA SER A 254 6.16 15.74 17.93
C SER A 254 7.31 16.40 18.68
N PHE A 255 7.19 17.70 19.00
CA PHE A 255 8.18 18.42 19.82
C PHE A 255 8.33 17.86 21.21
N ARG A 256 7.21 17.62 21.92
CA ARG A 256 7.22 17.05 23.26
C ARG A 256 7.99 15.71 23.27
N LYS A 257 7.65 14.84 22.33
CA LYS A 257 8.24 13.49 22.24
C LYS A 257 9.68 13.46 21.74
N ASN A 258 10.05 14.36 20.83
CA ASN A 258 11.44 14.49 20.40
C ASN A 258 12.29 15.06 21.55
N GLY A 259 11.71 15.96 22.35
CA GLY A 259 12.35 16.45 23.58
C GLY A 259 12.65 15.35 24.59
N ASP A 260 11.70 14.46 24.84
CA ASP A 260 11.87 13.31 25.78
C ASP A 260 13.01 12.38 25.32
N ILE A 261 13.19 12.22 24.00
CA ILE A 261 14.25 11.38 23.45
C ILE A 261 15.60 12.06 23.54
N GLU A 262 15.65 13.32 23.18
CA GLU A 262 16.90 14.06 23.29
C GLU A 262 17.32 14.11 24.77
N ASN A 263 16.38 14.34 25.70
CA ASN A 263 16.62 14.25 27.14
C ASN A 263 17.14 12.86 27.57
N ALA A 264 16.55 11.78 27.03
CA ALA A 264 17.00 10.42 27.30
C ALA A 264 18.43 10.18 26.79
N ARG A 265 18.75 10.69 25.59
CA ARG A 265 20.07 10.60 24.98
C ARG A 265 21.11 11.40 25.78
N GLU A 266 20.78 12.65 26.10
CA GLU A 266 21.64 13.52 26.90
C GLU A 266 21.87 12.95 28.31
N THR A 267 20.81 12.44 28.96
CA THR A 267 20.93 11.76 30.27
C THR A 267 21.85 10.54 30.17
N SER A 268 21.73 9.73 29.12
CA SER A 268 22.64 8.59 28.89
C SER A 268 24.08 9.04 28.71
N HIS A 269 24.32 10.14 27.99
CA HIS A 269 25.66 10.68 27.77
C HIS A 269 26.28 11.20 29.06
N VAL A 270 25.51 11.94 29.86
CA VAL A 270 25.97 12.43 31.18
C VAL A 270 26.25 11.26 32.14
N LEU A 271 25.39 10.23 32.15
CA LEU A 271 25.64 9.03 32.96
C LEU A 271 26.92 8.29 32.52
N LEU A 272 27.17 8.14 31.21
CA LEU A 272 28.42 7.55 30.73
C LEU A 272 29.65 8.33 31.19
N THR A 273 29.58 9.66 31.19
CA THR A 273 30.63 10.53 31.68
C THR A 273 30.82 10.37 33.20
N PHE A 274 29.71 10.33 33.97
CA PHE A 274 29.73 10.06 35.41
C PHE A 274 30.40 8.71 35.73
N PHE A 275 30.04 7.65 35.02
CA PHE A 275 30.65 6.34 35.19
C PHE A 275 32.14 6.32 34.81
N SER A 276 32.54 7.09 33.78
CA SER A 276 33.96 7.25 33.44
C SER A 276 34.74 7.88 34.63
N VAL A 277 34.17 8.91 35.25
CA VAL A 277 34.76 9.53 36.47
C VAL A 277 34.82 8.53 37.61
N ALA A 278 33.74 7.76 37.84
CA ALA A 278 33.69 6.73 38.90
C ALA A 278 34.74 5.61 38.67
N VAL A 279 34.91 5.16 37.41
CA VAL A 279 35.95 4.19 37.00
C VAL A 279 37.35 4.73 37.30
N ILE A 280 37.62 5.99 36.96
CA ILE A 280 38.89 6.62 37.24
C ILE A 280 39.12 6.76 38.73
N THR A 281 38.12 7.17 39.52
CA THR A 281 38.21 7.35 40.97
C THR A 281 38.49 6.03 41.67
N VAL A 282 37.68 4.99 41.41
CA VAL A 282 37.89 3.65 42.02
C VAL A 282 39.22 3.06 41.56
N GLY A 283 39.59 3.25 40.28
CA GLY A 283 40.86 2.81 39.77
C GLY A 283 42.05 3.52 40.39
N ALA A 284 41.96 4.81 40.68
CA ALA A 284 43.01 5.55 41.39
C ALA A 284 43.21 5.04 42.85
N ILE A 285 42.11 4.72 43.53
CA ILE A 285 42.16 4.08 44.88
C ILE A 285 42.82 2.69 44.79
N ALA A 286 42.47 1.90 43.78
CA ALA A 286 43.01 0.57 43.58
C ALA A 286 44.52 0.60 43.20
N ILE A 287 44.98 1.62 42.46
CA ILE A 287 46.39 1.82 42.19
C ILE A 287 47.14 2.16 43.46
N ASN A 288 46.62 3.03 44.30
CA ASN A 288 47.24 3.36 45.58
C ASN A 288 47.32 2.14 46.51
N ALA A 289 46.34 1.26 46.44
CA ALA A 289 46.32 -0.02 47.12
C ALA A 289 47.21 -1.11 46.48
N GLN A 290 47.92 -0.79 45.38
CA GLN A 290 48.76 -1.72 44.59
C GLN A 290 48.02 -2.91 43.97
N TRP A 291 46.69 -2.80 43.76
CA TRP A 291 45.86 -3.86 43.15
C TRP A 291 45.87 -3.81 41.63
N MET A 292 46.25 -2.68 41.05
CA MET A 292 46.32 -2.51 39.59
C MET A 292 47.38 -1.48 39.18
N SER A 293 47.80 -1.51 37.91
CA SER A 293 48.76 -0.57 37.34
C SER A 293 48.09 0.68 36.70
N ILE A 294 48.85 1.76 36.50
CA ILE A 294 48.35 2.95 35.76
C ILE A 294 47.90 2.55 34.34
N GLY A 295 48.66 1.68 33.67
CA GLY A 295 48.29 1.21 32.33
C GLY A 295 46.97 0.41 32.32
N SER A 296 46.72 -0.34 33.39
CA SER A 296 45.43 -1.04 33.58
C SER A 296 44.26 -0.07 33.66
N LEU A 297 44.40 1.02 34.44
CA LEU A 297 43.38 2.06 34.56
C LEU A 297 43.05 2.70 33.20
N MET A 298 44.07 3.09 32.43
CA MET A 298 43.89 3.70 31.14
C MET A 298 43.24 2.73 30.13
N ALA A 299 43.63 1.47 30.14
CA ALA A 299 43.03 0.44 29.29
C ALA A 299 41.55 0.18 29.65
N VAL A 300 41.24 0.10 30.97
CA VAL A 300 39.88 -0.12 31.45
C VAL A 300 38.96 1.04 31.15
N ASN A 301 39.44 2.28 31.25
CA ASN A 301 38.64 3.45 30.88
C ASN A 301 38.22 3.40 29.42
N LEU A 302 39.10 2.97 28.50
CA LEU A 302 38.75 2.78 27.08
C LEU A 302 37.82 1.55 26.87
N LEU A 303 38.04 0.45 27.61
CA LEU A 303 37.22 -0.75 27.54
C LEU A 303 35.81 -0.51 28.08
N SER A 304 35.66 0.32 29.11
CA SER A 304 34.36 0.65 29.70
C SER A 304 33.43 1.30 28.65
N GLY A 305 33.94 2.20 27.81
CA GLY A 305 33.19 2.74 26.69
C GLY A 305 32.71 1.68 25.68
N LYS A 306 33.54 0.67 25.43
CA LYS A 306 33.20 -0.45 24.52
C LYS A 306 32.22 -1.45 25.17
N ALA A 307 32.23 -1.59 26.48
CA ALA A 307 31.27 -2.41 27.23
C ALA A 307 29.89 -1.73 27.33
N LEU A 308 29.84 -0.45 27.61
CA LEU A 308 28.60 0.32 27.83
C LEU A 308 27.97 0.83 26.51
N GLY A 309 28.80 1.11 25.48
CA GLY A 309 28.36 1.70 24.21
C GLY A 309 27.24 0.95 23.49
N PRO A 310 27.36 -0.37 23.25
CA PRO A 310 26.31 -1.15 22.59
C PRO A 310 24.98 -1.12 23.34
N ILE A 311 24.99 -1.08 24.68
CA ILE A 311 23.78 -1.02 25.52
C ILE A 311 23.08 0.33 25.38
N ALA A 312 23.85 1.42 25.45
CA ALA A 312 23.33 2.77 25.24
C ALA A 312 22.76 2.94 23.81
N GLN A 313 23.41 2.36 22.81
CA GLN A 313 22.90 2.36 21.42
C GLN A 313 21.64 1.52 21.25
N LEU A 314 21.51 0.38 21.93
CA LEU A 314 20.27 -0.41 21.93
C LEU A 314 19.11 0.40 22.49
N ALA A 315 19.33 1.12 23.59
CA ALA A 315 18.33 2.01 24.18
C ALA A 315 17.86 3.07 23.17
N SER A 316 18.79 3.74 22.49
CA SER A 316 18.47 4.79 21.51
C SER A 316 17.78 4.23 20.23
N ASN A 317 18.10 3.00 19.83
CA ASN A 317 17.55 2.36 18.63
C ASN A 317 16.29 1.52 18.89
N TRP A 318 15.78 1.42 20.13
CA TRP A 318 14.58 0.65 20.48
C TRP A 318 13.34 1.04 19.67
N ARG A 319 13.24 2.32 19.32
CA ARG A 319 12.19 2.85 18.44
C ARG A 319 12.16 2.19 17.05
N SER A 320 13.31 1.86 16.49
CA SER A 320 13.38 1.18 15.19
C SER A 320 12.75 -0.20 15.26
N LEU A 321 12.95 -0.91 16.40
CA LEU A 321 12.31 -2.21 16.62
C LEU A 321 10.79 -2.08 16.76
N ALA A 322 10.31 -1.12 17.54
CA ALA A 322 8.89 -0.92 17.74
C ALA A 322 8.19 -0.53 16.43
N ARG A 323 8.80 0.37 15.62
CA ARG A 323 8.28 0.71 14.28
C ARG A 323 8.23 -0.49 13.34
N ALA A 324 9.28 -1.32 13.34
CA ALA A 324 9.32 -2.52 12.53
C ALA A 324 8.24 -3.54 12.96
N ASN A 325 7.98 -3.69 14.26
CA ASN A 325 6.93 -4.59 14.77
C ASN A 325 5.53 -4.14 14.36
N GLU A 326 5.23 -2.83 14.44
CA GLU A 326 3.96 -2.28 13.99
C GLU A 326 3.80 -2.39 12.47
N ALA A 327 4.84 -2.05 11.71
CA ALA A 327 4.88 -2.19 10.27
C ALA A 327 4.62 -3.65 9.85
N THR A 328 5.29 -4.60 10.50
CA THR A 328 5.09 -6.03 10.27
C THR A 328 3.65 -6.45 10.56
N ALA A 329 3.06 -6.00 11.66
CA ALA A 329 1.68 -6.33 12.02
C ALA A 329 0.67 -5.80 10.98
N ARG A 330 0.86 -4.55 10.49
CA ARG A 330 0.01 -3.98 9.43
C ARG A 330 0.14 -4.72 8.11
N LEU A 331 1.37 -5.01 7.70
CA LEU A 331 1.64 -5.76 6.47
C LEU A 331 1.05 -7.18 6.55
N GLN A 332 1.23 -7.88 7.67
CA GLN A 332 0.65 -9.21 7.87
C GLN A 332 -0.88 -9.20 7.81
N ALA A 333 -1.52 -8.18 8.39
CA ALA A 333 -2.98 -8.06 8.35
C ALA A 333 -3.49 -8.03 6.91
N VAL A 334 -2.83 -7.26 6.02
CA VAL A 334 -3.20 -7.13 4.61
C VAL A 334 -2.84 -8.38 3.80
N LEU A 335 -1.65 -8.95 4.01
CA LEU A 335 -1.19 -10.15 3.29
C LEU A 335 -2.01 -11.41 3.61
N ARG A 336 -2.77 -11.43 4.72
CA ARG A 336 -3.66 -12.53 5.13
C ARG A 336 -5.09 -12.36 4.66
N GLU A 337 -5.45 -11.22 4.12
CA GLU A 337 -6.81 -11.02 3.61
C GLU A 337 -7.12 -11.96 2.44
N PRO A 338 -8.38 -12.34 2.27
CA PRO A 338 -8.79 -13.20 1.16
C PRO A 338 -8.51 -12.51 -0.18
N LEU A 339 -7.94 -13.27 -1.09
CA LEU A 339 -7.59 -12.84 -2.44
C LEU A 339 -8.54 -13.44 -3.46
N GLU A 340 -8.60 -12.84 -4.63
CA GLU A 340 -9.30 -13.42 -5.78
C GLU A 340 -8.70 -14.79 -6.15
N PRO A 341 -9.50 -15.72 -6.70
CA PRO A 341 -9.03 -17.03 -7.16
C PRO A 341 -7.79 -16.90 -8.07
N ALA A 342 -6.89 -17.86 -7.98
CA ALA A 342 -5.74 -17.91 -8.88
C ALA A 342 -6.19 -18.26 -10.32
N PRO A 343 -5.47 -17.78 -11.36
CA PRO A 343 -5.72 -18.20 -12.74
C PRO A 343 -5.69 -19.73 -12.86
N GLN A 344 -6.62 -20.28 -13.62
CA GLN A 344 -6.67 -21.71 -13.86
C GLN A 344 -5.54 -22.13 -14.82
N SER A 345 -5.03 -23.35 -14.63
CA SER A 345 -3.97 -23.90 -15.49
C SER A 345 -4.44 -24.23 -16.89
N VAL A 346 -5.75 -24.44 -17.07
CA VAL A 346 -6.39 -24.74 -18.37
C VAL A 346 -7.26 -23.55 -18.75
N GLU A 347 -7.06 -23.02 -19.96
CA GLU A 347 -7.92 -21.96 -20.49
C GLU A 347 -9.33 -22.49 -20.73
N PRO A 348 -10.34 -21.97 -20.02
CA PRO A 348 -11.71 -22.38 -20.28
C PRO A 348 -12.16 -21.85 -21.65
N PRO A 349 -13.06 -22.56 -22.34
CA PRO A 349 -13.56 -22.15 -23.64
C PRO A 349 -14.24 -20.77 -23.54
N ARG A 350 -14.12 -19.98 -24.61
CA ARG A 350 -14.71 -18.64 -24.69
C ARG A 350 -16.23 -18.73 -24.62
N PRO A 351 -16.90 -18.08 -23.64
CA PRO A 351 -18.35 -18.12 -23.51
C PRO A 351 -19.03 -17.31 -24.62
N ARG A 352 -20.30 -17.64 -24.89
CA ARG A 352 -21.17 -16.88 -25.81
C ARG A 352 -21.57 -15.53 -25.21
N GLY A 353 -21.60 -15.44 -23.88
CA GLY A 353 -21.78 -14.20 -23.14
C GLY A 353 -23.20 -13.94 -22.66
N GLY A 354 -24.01 -14.98 -22.44
CA GLY A 354 -25.27 -14.88 -21.71
C GLY A 354 -25.01 -14.81 -20.19
N PHE A 355 -25.87 -14.13 -19.43
CA PHE A 355 -25.79 -14.13 -17.98
C PHE A 355 -27.06 -14.71 -17.37
N ARG A 356 -26.90 -15.40 -16.23
CA ARG A 356 -28.00 -15.85 -15.36
C ARG A 356 -27.67 -15.49 -13.92
N LEU A 357 -28.58 -14.78 -13.29
CA LEU A 357 -28.55 -14.44 -11.88
C LEU A 357 -29.60 -15.28 -11.16
N ASP A 358 -29.21 -16.01 -10.14
CA ASP A 358 -30.08 -16.86 -9.34
C ASP A 358 -30.10 -16.34 -7.88
N GLY A 359 -31.14 -15.57 -7.51
CA GLY A 359 -31.33 -15.03 -6.16
C GLY A 359 -30.18 -14.14 -5.68
N VAL A 360 -29.61 -13.33 -6.55
CA VAL A 360 -28.43 -12.51 -6.25
C VAL A 360 -28.79 -11.35 -5.35
N SER A 361 -28.13 -11.28 -4.18
CA SER A 361 -28.15 -10.11 -3.29
C SER A 361 -26.75 -9.52 -3.14
N PHE A 362 -26.67 -8.21 -3.02
CA PHE A 362 -25.41 -7.53 -2.77
C PHE A 362 -25.55 -6.41 -1.74
N HIS A 363 -24.78 -6.53 -0.66
CA HIS A 363 -24.71 -5.58 0.43
C HIS A 363 -23.31 -4.97 0.50
N TYR A 364 -23.24 -3.63 0.55
CA TYR A 364 -21.99 -2.95 0.83
C TYR A 364 -21.57 -3.12 2.30
N PRO A 365 -20.28 -3.03 2.63
CA PRO A 365 -19.81 -3.08 4.02
C PRO A 365 -20.42 -2.01 4.93
N SER A 366 -20.93 -0.92 4.34
CA SER A 366 -21.68 0.14 5.04
C SER A 366 -23.09 -0.28 5.49
N GLY A 367 -23.56 -1.49 5.12
CA GLY A 367 -24.91 -1.97 5.37
C GLY A 367 -25.94 -1.57 4.32
N HIS A 368 -25.54 -0.80 3.29
CA HIS A 368 -26.45 -0.42 2.21
C HIS A 368 -26.73 -1.64 1.30
N VAL A 369 -28.01 -1.94 1.09
CA VAL A 369 -28.47 -3.00 0.18
C VAL A 369 -28.60 -2.40 -1.21
N ALA A 370 -27.80 -2.89 -2.17
CA ALA A 370 -27.86 -2.43 -3.55
C ALA A 370 -28.72 -3.31 -4.45
N LEU A 371 -28.72 -4.63 -4.20
CA LEU A 371 -29.57 -5.60 -4.87
C LEU A 371 -30.09 -6.61 -3.84
N ASP A 372 -31.35 -7.05 -4.00
CA ASP A 372 -31.98 -8.00 -3.09
C ASP A 372 -32.71 -9.09 -3.86
N GLN A 373 -32.23 -10.35 -3.72
CA GLN A 373 -32.78 -11.57 -4.31
C GLN A 373 -33.12 -11.48 -5.81
N VAL A 374 -32.28 -10.79 -6.59
CA VAL A 374 -32.49 -10.59 -8.02
C VAL A 374 -32.28 -11.89 -8.80
N SER A 375 -33.28 -12.29 -9.55
CA SER A 375 -33.20 -13.41 -10.49
C SER A 375 -33.59 -12.92 -11.89
N LEU A 376 -32.62 -12.98 -12.83
CA LEU A 376 -32.81 -12.52 -14.19
C LEU A 376 -31.89 -13.26 -15.17
N GLN A 377 -32.25 -13.21 -16.45
CA GLN A 377 -31.43 -13.71 -17.55
C GLN A 377 -31.17 -12.61 -18.57
N ILE A 378 -29.90 -12.54 -19.03
CA ILE A 378 -29.47 -11.70 -20.15
C ILE A 378 -29.03 -12.65 -21.26
N GLY A 379 -29.70 -12.62 -22.41
CA GLY A 379 -29.38 -13.49 -23.54
C GLY A 379 -28.01 -13.15 -24.15
N PRO A 380 -27.34 -14.13 -24.82
CA PRO A 380 -26.10 -13.86 -25.54
C PRO A 380 -26.34 -13.03 -26.79
N GLY A 381 -25.43 -12.11 -27.08
CA GLY A 381 -25.52 -11.20 -28.23
C GLY A 381 -26.50 -10.04 -28.00
N GLY A 382 -26.54 -9.10 -28.95
CA GLY A 382 -27.44 -7.94 -28.86
C GLY A 382 -27.02 -6.86 -27.87
N ILE A 383 -27.89 -5.85 -27.76
CA ILE A 383 -27.72 -4.71 -26.82
C ILE A 383 -28.75 -4.86 -25.70
N HIS A 384 -28.29 -4.78 -24.46
CA HIS A 384 -29.10 -4.84 -23.25
C HIS A 384 -28.90 -3.56 -22.44
N ALA A 385 -29.97 -2.82 -22.15
CA ALA A 385 -29.88 -1.57 -21.42
C ALA A 385 -30.25 -1.74 -19.95
N ILE A 386 -29.41 -1.24 -19.05
CA ILE A 386 -29.69 -1.15 -17.61
C ILE A 386 -30.05 0.30 -17.30
N LEU A 387 -31.28 0.52 -16.87
CA LEU A 387 -31.86 1.80 -16.51
C LEU A 387 -32.19 1.87 -15.01
N GLY A 388 -32.44 3.05 -14.49
CA GLY A 388 -32.87 3.29 -13.11
C GLY A 388 -32.40 4.61 -12.57
N ARG A 389 -32.92 5.01 -11.42
CA ARG A 389 -32.58 6.27 -10.77
C ARG A 389 -31.10 6.26 -10.30
N ASN A 390 -30.53 7.45 -10.07
CA ASN A 390 -29.20 7.56 -9.47
C ASN A 390 -29.23 6.94 -8.07
N GLY A 391 -28.21 6.11 -7.76
CA GLY A 391 -28.14 5.38 -6.48
C GLY A 391 -28.97 4.09 -6.43
N ALA A 392 -29.72 3.72 -7.47
CA ALA A 392 -30.55 2.50 -7.48
C ALA A 392 -29.77 1.17 -7.54
N GLY A 393 -28.43 1.19 -7.75
CA GLY A 393 -27.63 -0.03 -7.83
C GLY A 393 -27.20 -0.42 -9.26
N LYS A 394 -27.43 0.42 -10.29
CA LYS A 394 -27.04 0.14 -11.69
C LYS A 394 -25.56 -0.22 -11.85
N SER A 395 -24.66 0.64 -11.36
CA SER A 395 -23.21 0.40 -11.45
C SER A 395 -22.78 -0.80 -10.59
N THR A 396 -23.51 -1.11 -9.50
CA THR A 396 -23.30 -2.33 -8.72
C THR A 396 -23.65 -3.58 -9.52
N LEU A 397 -24.79 -3.58 -10.22
CA LEU A 397 -25.16 -4.66 -11.13
C LEU A 397 -24.14 -4.80 -12.26
N ALA A 398 -23.69 -3.71 -12.87
CA ALA A 398 -22.63 -3.72 -13.89
C ALA A 398 -21.31 -4.31 -13.37
N LYS A 399 -20.89 -3.94 -12.15
CA LYS A 399 -19.68 -4.49 -11.51
C LYS A 399 -19.82 -5.98 -11.17
N LEU A 400 -20.99 -6.45 -10.77
CA LEU A 400 -21.28 -7.86 -10.57
C LEU A 400 -21.19 -8.64 -11.90
N LEU A 401 -21.87 -8.17 -12.95
CA LEU A 401 -21.79 -8.77 -14.29
C LEU A 401 -20.36 -8.77 -14.85
N ALA A 402 -19.57 -7.75 -14.51
CA ALA A 402 -18.16 -7.69 -14.88
C ALA A 402 -17.27 -8.63 -14.04
N GLY A 403 -17.81 -9.31 -13.02
CA GLY A 403 -17.06 -10.13 -12.07
C GLY A 403 -16.10 -9.33 -11.20
N LEU A 404 -16.30 -8.01 -11.08
CA LEU A 404 -15.51 -7.11 -10.22
C LEU A 404 -15.97 -7.19 -8.76
N TYR A 405 -17.24 -7.48 -8.55
CA TYR A 405 -17.84 -7.78 -7.26
C TYR A 405 -18.33 -9.22 -7.22
N GLN A 406 -18.33 -9.80 -6.04
CA GLN A 406 -18.96 -11.10 -5.79
C GLN A 406 -20.29 -10.87 -5.08
N PRO A 407 -21.36 -11.63 -5.41
CA PRO A 407 -22.63 -11.52 -4.70
C PRO A 407 -22.47 -11.90 -3.22
N THR A 408 -23.21 -11.21 -2.35
CA THR A 408 -23.27 -11.56 -0.92
C THR A 408 -24.07 -12.84 -0.70
N GLN A 409 -25.11 -13.06 -1.53
CA GLN A 409 -25.94 -14.26 -1.56
C GLN A 409 -26.35 -14.55 -3.00
N GLY A 410 -26.69 -15.81 -3.29
CA GLY A 410 -27.06 -16.27 -4.62
C GLY A 410 -25.83 -16.60 -5.48
N SER A 411 -26.05 -16.83 -6.78
CA SER A 411 -25.01 -17.21 -7.73
C SER A 411 -25.15 -16.47 -9.05
N LEU A 412 -24.02 -16.17 -9.67
CA LEU A 412 -23.94 -15.47 -10.95
C LEU A 412 -23.18 -16.34 -11.96
N PHE A 413 -23.83 -16.60 -13.08
CA PHE A 413 -23.31 -17.45 -14.15
C PHE A 413 -23.09 -16.64 -15.43
N ILE A 414 -22.03 -16.99 -16.15
CA ILE A 414 -21.83 -16.61 -17.55
C ILE A 414 -22.00 -17.87 -18.42
N ASP A 415 -23.05 -17.91 -19.23
CA ASP A 415 -23.57 -19.13 -19.87
C ASP A 415 -23.83 -20.21 -18.80
N GLU A 416 -23.03 -21.31 -18.80
CA GLU A 416 -23.15 -22.41 -17.84
C GLU A 416 -22.10 -22.33 -16.70
N TYR A 417 -21.20 -21.36 -16.74
CA TYR A 417 -20.07 -21.26 -15.81
C TYR A 417 -20.38 -20.35 -14.64
N ASP A 418 -20.21 -20.86 -13.42
CA ASP A 418 -20.26 -20.03 -12.20
C ASP A 418 -19.05 -19.10 -12.16
N MET A 419 -19.31 -17.80 -12.19
CA MET A 419 -18.26 -16.77 -12.24
C MET A 419 -17.38 -16.73 -10.99
N ALA A 420 -17.86 -17.24 -9.85
CA ALA A 420 -17.08 -17.29 -8.60
C ALA A 420 -15.87 -18.24 -8.70
N GLN A 421 -15.88 -19.19 -9.63
CA GLN A 421 -14.80 -20.16 -9.81
C GLN A 421 -13.62 -19.65 -10.62
N PHE A 422 -13.76 -18.52 -11.31
CA PHE A 422 -12.74 -18.00 -12.22
C PHE A 422 -11.95 -16.83 -11.62
N SER A 423 -10.69 -16.75 -12.00
CA SER A 423 -9.87 -15.59 -11.64
C SER A 423 -10.31 -14.34 -12.38
N ARG A 424 -9.93 -13.17 -11.85
CA ARG A 424 -10.15 -11.90 -12.54
C ARG A 424 -9.47 -11.86 -13.92
N ALA A 425 -8.33 -12.52 -14.06
CA ALA A 425 -7.61 -12.61 -15.33
C ALA A 425 -8.42 -13.38 -16.39
N ASP A 426 -9.06 -14.49 -15.98
CA ASP A 426 -9.91 -15.30 -16.87
C ASP A 426 -11.19 -14.55 -17.23
N LEU A 427 -11.92 -14.04 -16.23
CA LEU A 427 -13.11 -13.22 -16.46
C LEU A 427 -12.82 -11.99 -17.31
N GLY A 428 -11.67 -11.37 -17.10
CA GLY A 428 -11.27 -10.21 -17.88
C GLY A 428 -11.01 -10.48 -19.36
N ARG A 429 -10.74 -11.73 -19.76
CA ARG A 429 -10.66 -12.11 -21.20
C ARG A 429 -12.05 -12.19 -21.82
N TRP A 430 -13.06 -12.54 -21.04
CA TRP A 430 -14.43 -12.74 -21.51
C TRP A 430 -15.28 -11.48 -21.43
N VAL A 431 -15.11 -10.74 -20.33
CA VAL A 431 -15.91 -9.56 -20.03
C VAL A 431 -15.02 -8.33 -19.96
N GLY A 432 -15.25 -7.41 -20.88
CA GLY A 432 -14.63 -6.09 -20.88
C GLY A 432 -15.57 -5.06 -20.24
N CYS A 433 -15.07 -4.23 -19.35
CA CYS A 433 -15.85 -3.19 -18.70
C CYS A 433 -15.24 -1.81 -18.96
N LEU A 434 -16.05 -0.85 -19.40
CA LEU A 434 -15.72 0.57 -19.41
C LEU A 434 -16.46 1.24 -18.24
N PRO A 435 -15.77 1.59 -17.15
CA PRO A 435 -16.40 2.23 -16.00
C PRO A 435 -16.78 3.69 -16.31
N GLN A 436 -17.65 4.27 -15.49
CA GLN A 436 -18.05 5.67 -15.60
C GLN A 436 -16.85 6.63 -15.50
N GLN A 437 -15.90 6.34 -14.61
CA GLN A 437 -14.64 7.06 -14.47
C GLN A 437 -13.47 6.11 -14.71
N SER A 438 -12.62 6.44 -15.67
CA SER A 438 -11.38 5.70 -15.96
C SER A 438 -10.18 6.52 -15.53
N TYR A 439 -9.21 5.86 -14.90
CA TYR A 439 -7.92 6.47 -14.58
C TYR A 439 -6.91 6.13 -15.68
N TRP A 440 -6.16 7.15 -16.10
CA TRP A 440 -5.19 7.02 -17.18
C TRP A 440 -3.76 7.13 -16.64
N PHE A 441 -2.94 6.16 -17.00
CA PHE A 441 -1.51 6.24 -16.70
C PHE A 441 -0.83 7.28 -17.58
N SER A 442 0.17 7.97 -17.00
CA SER A 442 1.01 8.87 -17.79
C SER A 442 1.91 8.09 -18.75
N GLY A 443 2.04 8.57 -19.97
CA GLY A 443 2.86 7.94 -21.01
C GLY A 443 2.28 8.13 -22.42
N PRO A 444 2.96 7.65 -23.46
CA PRO A 444 2.48 7.71 -24.83
C PRO A 444 1.12 7.00 -25.02
N ILE A 445 0.25 7.54 -25.84
CA ILE A 445 -1.07 6.92 -26.16
C ILE A 445 -0.88 5.49 -26.66
N ILE A 446 0.12 5.24 -27.51
CA ILE A 446 0.39 3.92 -28.06
C ILE A 446 0.70 2.88 -26.96
N ASP A 447 1.46 3.29 -25.93
CA ASP A 447 1.81 2.40 -24.82
C ASP A 447 0.58 2.09 -23.96
N THR A 448 -0.29 3.09 -23.73
CA THR A 448 -1.56 2.91 -23.03
C THR A 448 -2.49 1.91 -23.72
N LEU A 449 -2.49 1.90 -25.05
CA LEU A 449 -3.23 0.93 -25.86
C LEU A 449 -2.59 -0.46 -25.79
N ARG A 450 -1.26 -0.55 -25.87
CA ARG A 450 -0.52 -1.81 -25.77
C ARG A 450 -0.60 -2.47 -24.39
N MET A 451 -0.82 -1.69 -23.32
CA MET A 451 -1.04 -2.26 -21.98
C MET A 451 -2.18 -3.29 -21.94
N VAL A 452 -3.22 -3.08 -22.75
CA VAL A 452 -4.41 -3.96 -22.77
C VAL A 452 -4.18 -5.21 -23.59
N ASN A 453 -3.39 -5.10 -24.66
CA ASN A 453 -3.00 -6.22 -25.51
C ASN A 453 -1.58 -5.99 -26.04
N PRO A 454 -0.54 -6.50 -25.33
CA PRO A 454 0.87 -6.29 -25.71
C PRO A 454 1.25 -6.87 -27.09
N GLU A 455 0.50 -7.88 -27.56
CA GLU A 455 0.75 -8.54 -28.84
C GLU A 455 0.00 -7.89 -30.02
N ALA A 456 -0.76 -6.82 -29.76
CA ALA A 456 -1.51 -6.15 -30.82
C ALA A 456 -0.55 -5.46 -31.79
N ASP A 457 -0.69 -5.79 -33.06
CA ASP A 457 -0.01 -5.10 -34.16
C ASP A 457 -0.61 -3.70 -34.40
N SER A 458 0.12 -2.85 -35.12
CA SER A 458 -0.32 -1.48 -35.41
C SER A 458 -1.64 -1.42 -36.16
N HIS A 459 -1.95 -2.45 -36.97
CA HIS A 459 -3.18 -2.52 -37.74
C HIS A 459 -4.41 -2.77 -36.83
N ARG A 460 -4.30 -3.67 -35.86
CA ARG A 460 -5.35 -3.91 -34.86
C ARG A 460 -5.60 -2.68 -33.98
N ILE A 461 -4.53 -1.99 -33.56
CA ILE A 461 -4.63 -0.73 -32.81
C ILE A 461 -5.38 0.31 -33.65
N PHE A 462 -5.01 0.47 -34.92
CA PHE A 462 -5.67 1.39 -35.84
C PHE A 462 -7.16 1.08 -36.01
N ILE A 463 -7.53 -0.19 -36.23
CA ILE A 463 -8.94 -0.60 -36.35
C ILE A 463 -9.71 -0.28 -35.08
N ALA A 464 -9.18 -0.62 -33.91
CA ALA A 464 -9.83 -0.35 -32.62
C ALA A 464 -10.04 1.15 -32.41
N CYS A 465 -9.05 1.98 -32.73
CA CYS A 465 -9.15 3.44 -32.65
C CYS A 465 -10.13 4.01 -33.67
N ARG A 466 -10.23 3.45 -34.86
CA ARG A 466 -11.26 3.87 -35.85
C ARG A 466 -12.67 3.52 -35.37
N LEU A 467 -12.88 2.31 -34.88
CA LEU A 467 -14.19 1.87 -34.35
C LEU A 467 -14.67 2.72 -33.18
N SER A 468 -13.76 3.16 -32.31
CA SER A 468 -14.08 4.01 -31.17
C SER A 468 -14.18 5.52 -31.50
N GLY A 469 -13.78 5.94 -32.73
CA GLY A 469 -13.63 7.35 -33.08
C GLY A 469 -12.43 8.03 -32.43
N ALA A 470 -11.48 7.25 -31.87
CA ALA A 470 -10.27 7.81 -31.26
C ALA A 470 -9.24 8.22 -32.31
N HIS A 471 -9.17 7.53 -33.44
CA HIS A 471 -8.21 7.83 -34.52
C HIS A 471 -8.30 9.28 -35.01
N ASP A 472 -9.49 9.82 -35.11
CA ASP A 472 -9.74 11.14 -35.69
C ASP A 472 -9.15 12.27 -34.83
N PHE A 473 -9.20 12.18 -33.52
CA PHE A 473 -8.54 13.16 -32.65
C PHE A 473 -7.05 12.87 -32.51
N ILE A 474 -6.63 11.60 -32.37
CA ILE A 474 -5.22 11.22 -32.23
C ILE A 474 -4.41 11.72 -33.43
N SER A 475 -4.94 11.58 -34.65
CA SER A 475 -4.26 12.04 -35.87
C SER A 475 -4.09 13.56 -35.96
N ARG A 476 -4.89 14.34 -35.22
CA ARG A 476 -4.78 15.81 -35.11
C ARG A 476 -3.79 16.26 -34.06
N LEU A 477 -3.37 15.38 -33.13
CA LEU A 477 -2.36 15.72 -32.13
C LEU A 477 -0.98 15.90 -32.77
N PRO A 478 -0.14 16.82 -32.27
CA PRO A 478 1.18 17.10 -32.84
C PRO A 478 2.08 15.88 -33.01
N ASN A 479 2.04 14.93 -32.09
CA ASN A 479 2.84 13.70 -32.10
C ASN A 479 2.00 12.45 -32.39
N GLY A 480 0.72 12.59 -32.80
CA GLY A 480 -0.16 11.47 -33.08
C GLY A 480 -0.23 10.47 -31.92
N TYR A 481 -0.01 9.19 -32.20
CA TYR A 481 -0.02 8.10 -31.22
C TYR A 481 1.13 8.17 -30.19
N GLU A 482 2.21 8.90 -30.48
CA GLU A 482 3.34 9.12 -29.56
C GLU A 482 3.10 10.30 -28.61
N THR A 483 1.93 10.94 -28.67
CA THR A 483 1.56 12.00 -27.73
C THR A 483 1.51 11.46 -26.32
N VAL A 484 2.22 12.14 -25.40
CA VAL A 484 2.34 11.75 -23.99
C VAL A 484 1.14 12.30 -23.22
N LEU A 485 0.38 11.41 -22.60
CA LEU A 485 -0.67 11.74 -21.64
C LEU A 485 -0.05 12.14 -20.30
N GLY A 486 -0.56 13.19 -19.68
CA GLY A 486 -0.25 13.52 -18.30
C GLY A 486 -0.97 12.62 -17.30
N GLU A 487 -0.72 12.84 -16.01
CA GLU A 487 -1.36 12.12 -14.91
C GLU A 487 -2.89 12.26 -14.99
N GLY A 488 -3.61 11.13 -14.86
CA GLY A 488 -5.06 11.10 -14.96
C GLY A 488 -5.61 11.37 -16.35
N GLY A 489 -4.77 11.35 -17.41
CA GLY A 489 -5.17 11.65 -18.79
C GLY A 489 -5.12 13.14 -19.13
N ALA A 490 -4.39 13.95 -18.34
CA ALA A 490 -4.23 15.37 -18.62
C ALA A 490 -3.69 15.58 -20.04
N GLY A 491 -4.29 16.52 -20.76
CA GLY A 491 -4.00 16.82 -22.16
C GLY A 491 -5.09 16.40 -23.15
N LEU A 492 -6.05 15.56 -22.71
CA LEU A 492 -7.23 15.18 -23.49
C LEU A 492 -8.53 15.60 -22.79
N SER A 493 -9.56 15.86 -23.56
CA SER A 493 -10.92 16.09 -23.06
C SER A 493 -11.55 14.79 -22.54
N ALA A 494 -12.59 14.89 -21.68
CA ALA A 494 -13.31 13.74 -21.16
C ALA A 494 -13.88 12.84 -22.28
N GLY A 495 -14.43 13.46 -23.37
CA GLY A 495 -14.91 12.73 -24.53
C GLY A 495 -13.82 11.98 -25.30
N GLU A 496 -12.63 12.59 -25.47
CA GLU A 496 -11.47 11.91 -26.08
C GLU A 496 -10.96 10.75 -25.23
N LEU A 497 -10.90 10.92 -23.92
CA LEU A 497 -10.56 9.84 -22.98
C LEU A 497 -11.59 8.71 -23.05
N ARG A 498 -12.88 9.02 -23.20
CA ARG A 498 -13.94 8.02 -23.37
C ARG A 498 -13.75 7.22 -24.66
N LYS A 499 -13.46 7.89 -25.79
CA LYS A 499 -13.15 7.23 -27.08
C LYS A 499 -11.90 6.34 -26.98
N LEU A 500 -10.88 6.80 -26.25
CA LEU A 500 -9.67 6.01 -26.02
C LEU A 500 -9.97 4.77 -25.18
N GLY A 501 -10.82 4.88 -24.13
CA GLY A 501 -11.27 3.74 -23.33
C GLY A 501 -12.05 2.70 -24.13
N LEU A 502 -12.91 3.15 -25.04
CA LEU A 502 -13.59 2.27 -26.00
C LEU A 502 -12.59 1.58 -26.93
N ALA A 503 -11.53 2.29 -27.40
CA ALA A 503 -10.49 1.69 -28.22
C ALA A 503 -9.77 0.56 -27.50
N GLN A 504 -9.41 0.76 -26.20
CA GLN A 504 -8.82 -0.28 -25.36
C GLN A 504 -9.74 -1.50 -25.25
N LEU A 505 -11.03 -1.26 -25.04
CA LEU A 505 -12.02 -2.32 -24.90
C LEU A 505 -12.16 -3.13 -26.21
N PHE A 506 -12.24 -2.45 -27.35
CA PHE A 506 -12.33 -3.11 -28.66
C PHE A 506 -11.05 -3.87 -29.03
N LEU A 507 -9.88 -3.33 -28.66
CA LEU A 507 -8.59 -4.00 -28.86
C LEU A 507 -8.48 -5.32 -28.09
N ARG A 508 -9.12 -5.41 -26.92
CA ARG A 508 -9.19 -6.62 -26.11
C ARG A 508 -10.15 -7.67 -26.70
N ASN A 509 -11.16 -7.24 -27.44
CA ASN A 509 -12.15 -8.09 -28.13
C ASN A 509 -12.81 -9.14 -27.20
N PRO A 510 -13.44 -8.75 -26.07
CA PRO A 510 -14.10 -9.68 -25.15
C PRO A 510 -15.41 -10.22 -25.74
N SER A 511 -15.98 -11.32 -25.18
CA SER A 511 -17.31 -11.81 -25.56
C SER A 511 -18.43 -10.87 -25.13
N VAL A 512 -18.25 -10.24 -23.98
CA VAL A 512 -19.21 -9.30 -23.38
C VAL A 512 -18.56 -7.94 -23.18
N LEU A 513 -19.27 -6.88 -23.56
CA LEU A 513 -18.91 -5.49 -23.31
C LEU A 513 -19.91 -4.89 -22.31
N ILE A 514 -19.41 -4.43 -21.17
CA ILE A 514 -20.20 -3.68 -20.18
C ILE A 514 -19.76 -2.23 -20.22
N LEU A 515 -20.69 -1.33 -20.55
CA LEU A 515 -20.43 0.08 -20.73
C LEU A 515 -21.24 0.88 -19.72
N ASP A 516 -20.56 1.56 -18.78
CA ASP A 516 -21.22 2.42 -17.79
C ASP A 516 -21.20 3.87 -18.29
N GLU A 517 -22.40 4.38 -18.66
CA GLU A 517 -22.66 5.72 -19.22
C GLU A 517 -21.73 6.08 -20.40
N PRO A 518 -21.68 5.25 -21.47
CA PRO A 518 -20.68 5.43 -22.55
C PRO A 518 -20.90 6.68 -23.39
N SER A 519 -22.09 7.26 -23.39
CA SER A 519 -22.44 8.49 -24.13
C SER A 519 -22.19 9.79 -23.34
N ASN A 520 -21.87 9.68 -22.04
CA ASN A 520 -21.56 10.88 -21.25
C ASN A 520 -20.33 11.59 -21.82
N ASP A 521 -20.34 12.91 -21.78
CA ASP A 521 -19.27 13.78 -22.27
C ASP A 521 -19.02 13.70 -23.81
N LEU A 522 -19.87 13.00 -24.57
CA LEU A 522 -19.82 12.97 -26.04
C LEU A 522 -20.76 14.02 -26.64
N ASP A 523 -20.32 14.67 -27.71
CA ASP A 523 -21.17 15.49 -28.55
C ASP A 523 -22.16 14.64 -29.36
N PHE A 524 -23.15 15.28 -29.97
CA PHE A 524 -24.22 14.59 -30.70
C PHE A 524 -23.70 13.72 -31.85
N GLU A 525 -22.67 14.17 -32.54
CA GLU A 525 -22.06 13.45 -33.67
C GLU A 525 -21.31 12.20 -33.16
N SER A 526 -20.50 12.35 -32.11
CA SER A 526 -19.79 11.25 -31.45
C SER A 526 -20.75 10.24 -30.83
N GLU A 527 -21.84 10.68 -30.19
CA GLU A 527 -22.87 9.77 -29.69
C GLU A 527 -23.50 8.98 -30.85
N THR A 528 -23.83 9.63 -31.95
CA THR A 528 -24.42 8.96 -33.11
C THR A 528 -23.46 7.92 -33.70
N ALA A 529 -22.17 8.25 -33.81
CA ALA A 529 -21.14 7.32 -34.28
C ALA A 529 -20.99 6.12 -33.30
N LEU A 530 -21.03 6.37 -31.98
CA LEU A 530 -21.03 5.31 -30.98
C LEU A 530 -22.22 4.37 -31.14
N LEU A 531 -23.44 4.89 -31.29
CA LEU A 531 -24.64 4.08 -31.48
C LEU A 531 -24.54 3.18 -32.72
N HIS A 532 -23.98 3.69 -33.82
CA HIS A 532 -23.73 2.90 -35.02
C HIS A 532 -22.71 1.78 -34.74
N THR A 533 -21.62 2.10 -34.07
CA THR A 533 -20.59 1.12 -33.68
C THR A 533 -21.16 0.03 -32.78
N LEU A 534 -21.96 0.40 -31.74
CA LEU A 534 -22.58 -0.57 -30.82
C LEU A 534 -23.52 -1.54 -31.56
N ARG A 535 -24.29 -1.05 -32.55
CA ARG A 535 -25.13 -1.92 -33.43
C ARG A 535 -24.30 -2.92 -34.21
N GLN A 536 -23.17 -2.50 -34.77
CA GLN A 536 -22.30 -3.40 -35.53
C GLN A 536 -21.67 -4.48 -34.65
N ILE A 537 -21.19 -4.09 -33.46
CA ILE A 537 -20.49 -4.98 -32.52
C ILE A 537 -21.47 -5.95 -31.89
N SER A 538 -22.69 -5.53 -31.58
CA SER A 538 -23.72 -6.36 -30.91
C SER A 538 -24.15 -7.58 -31.75
N ALA A 539 -23.86 -7.61 -33.02
CA ALA A 539 -24.08 -8.79 -33.86
C ALA A 539 -23.20 -10.00 -33.46
N LYS A 540 -22.06 -9.75 -32.83
CA LYS A 540 -21.08 -10.80 -32.45
C LYS A 540 -20.78 -10.82 -30.95
N HIS A 541 -21.17 -9.80 -30.22
CA HIS A 541 -20.87 -9.61 -28.79
C HIS A 541 -22.14 -9.29 -28.03
N THR A 542 -22.19 -9.68 -26.76
CA THR A 542 -23.21 -9.19 -25.84
C THR A 542 -22.80 -7.81 -25.34
N VAL A 543 -23.64 -6.80 -25.54
CA VAL A 543 -23.36 -5.43 -25.13
C VAL A 543 -24.35 -5.02 -24.03
N VAL A 544 -23.87 -4.87 -22.82
CA VAL A 544 -24.65 -4.38 -21.68
C VAL A 544 -24.32 -2.90 -21.47
N VAL A 545 -25.32 -2.04 -21.53
CA VAL A 545 -25.13 -0.57 -21.42
C VAL A 545 -25.91 -0.05 -20.22
N VAL A 546 -25.24 0.49 -19.24
CA VAL A 546 -25.87 1.31 -18.21
C VAL A 546 -26.00 2.73 -18.75
N THR A 547 -27.21 3.27 -18.79
CA THR A 547 -27.41 4.59 -19.38
C THR A 547 -28.65 5.32 -18.87
N HIS A 548 -28.65 6.62 -19.04
CA HIS A 548 -29.81 7.50 -18.89
C HIS A 548 -30.28 8.07 -20.25
N SER A 549 -29.57 7.77 -21.35
CA SER A 549 -29.92 8.24 -22.69
C SER A 549 -31.04 7.37 -23.28
N LEU A 550 -32.17 8.01 -23.61
CA LEU A 550 -33.27 7.36 -24.32
C LEU A 550 -32.81 6.82 -25.68
N ARG A 551 -31.92 7.53 -26.37
CA ARG A 551 -31.36 7.12 -27.66
C ARG A 551 -30.61 5.81 -27.58
N VAL A 552 -29.80 5.63 -26.56
CA VAL A 552 -29.06 4.39 -26.30
C VAL A 552 -30.01 3.27 -25.90
N ALA A 553 -30.94 3.56 -24.98
CA ALA A 553 -31.92 2.58 -24.48
C ALA A 553 -32.86 2.06 -25.57
N SER A 554 -33.24 2.89 -26.54
CA SER A 554 -34.09 2.49 -27.67
C SER A 554 -33.42 1.52 -28.65
N LEU A 555 -32.09 1.35 -28.58
CA LEU A 555 -31.37 0.35 -29.38
C LEU A 555 -31.35 -1.04 -28.75
N ALA A 556 -31.72 -1.13 -27.47
CA ALA A 556 -31.64 -2.36 -26.73
C ALA A 556 -32.66 -3.39 -27.22
N GLN A 557 -32.33 -4.67 -27.13
CA GLN A 557 -33.28 -5.78 -27.30
C GLN A 557 -34.10 -6.00 -26.04
N GLN A 558 -33.49 -5.78 -24.88
CA GLN A 558 -34.16 -5.82 -23.59
C GLN A 558 -33.67 -4.70 -22.69
N VAL A 559 -34.57 -4.23 -21.84
CA VAL A 559 -34.34 -3.18 -20.84
C VAL A 559 -34.51 -3.78 -19.46
N TYR A 560 -33.54 -3.51 -18.59
CA TYR A 560 -33.50 -3.91 -17.18
C TYR A 560 -33.60 -2.65 -16.33
N HIS A 561 -34.68 -2.50 -15.59
CA HIS A 561 -34.91 -1.34 -14.72
C HIS A 561 -34.58 -1.70 -13.27
N VAL A 562 -33.49 -1.13 -12.75
CA VAL A 562 -33.10 -1.30 -11.34
C VAL A 562 -33.89 -0.31 -10.49
N ARG A 563 -34.71 -0.85 -9.59
CA ARG A 563 -35.52 -0.06 -8.66
C ARG A 563 -34.71 0.30 -7.40
N GLY A 564 -35.15 1.35 -6.72
CA GLY A 564 -34.50 1.81 -5.49
C GLY A 564 -34.66 0.88 -4.28
N ASP A 565 -35.48 -0.16 -4.39
CA ASP A 565 -35.70 -1.23 -3.41
C ASP A 565 -34.77 -2.46 -3.63
N GLY A 566 -33.86 -2.38 -4.58
CA GLY A 566 -32.92 -3.46 -4.91
C GLY A 566 -33.48 -4.53 -5.87
N GLN A 567 -34.72 -4.38 -6.35
CA GLN A 567 -35.34 -5.26 -7.34
C GLN A 567 -35.05 -4.82 -8.77
N VAL A 568 -35.15 -5.74 -9.72
CA VAL A 568 -34.90 -5.46 -11.14
C VAL A 568 -36.10 -5.97 -11.98
N ASP A 569 -36.77 -5.04 -12.64
CA ASP A 569 -37.79 -5.36 -13.63
C ASP A 569 -37.14 -5.46 -15.01
N HIS A 570 -37.68 -6.27 -15.90
CA HIS A 570 -37.18 -6.39 -17.28
C HIS A 570 -38.32 -6.49 -18.29
N GLY A 571 -38.05 -6.03 -19.49
CA GLY A 571 -39.02 -6.07 -20.58
C GLY A 571 -38.46 -5.53 -21.90
N THR A 572 -39.32 -5.44 -22.89
CA THR A 572 -38.93 -4.84 -24.17
C THR A 572 -38.81 -3.31 -24.05
N PRO A 573 -38.02 -2.64 -24.90
CA PRO A 573 -37.96 -1.16 -24.91
C PRO A 573 -39.33 -0.54 -25.14
N GLU A 574 -40.19 -1.17 -25.95
CA GLU A 574 -41.53 -0.67 -26.28
C GLU A 574 -42.45 -0.65 -25.05
N ASP A 575 -42.30 -1.61 -24.15
CA ASP A 575 -43.08 -1.71 -22.92
C ASP A 575 -42.53 -0.81 -21.80
N MET A 576 -41.22 -0.75 -21.66
CA MET A 576 -40.56 -0.15 -20.49
C MET A 576 -40.28 1.34 -20.66
N LEU A 577 -39.85 1.79 -21.86
CA LEU A 577 -39.39 3.18 -22.05
C LEU A 577 -40.51 4.22 -21.91
N PRO A 578 -41.75 3.98 -22.38
CA PRO A 578 -42.85 4.93 -22.18
C PRO A 578 -43.12 5.19 -20.69
N ALA A 579 -43.13 4.13 -19.88
CA ALA A 579 -43.36 4.25 -18.45
C ALA A 579 -42.20 4.94 -17.71
N LEU A 580 -40.95 4.70 -18.12
CA LEU A 580 -39.76 5.24 -17.46
C LEU A 580 -39.42 6.68 -17.85
N PHE A 581 -39.69 7.05 -19.10
CA PHE A 581 -39.36 8.38 -19.64
C PHE A 581 -40.56 9.31 -19.84
N GLY A 582 -41.79 8.83 -19.52
CA GLY A 582 -43.03 9.63 -19.67
C GLY A 582 -43.36 9.96 -21.13
N VAL A 583 -42.83 9.19 -22.08
CA VAL A 583 -43.11 9.34 -23.52
C VAL A 583 -44.37 8.55 -23.84
N ALA A 584 -45.42 9.19 -24.34
CA ALA A 584 -46.61 8.48 -24.78
C ALA A 584 -46.23 7.41 -25.82
N PRO A 585 -46.80 6.18 -25.75
CA PRO A 585 -46.53 5.14 -26.74
C PRO A 585 -46.91 5.68 -28.14
N PRO A 586 -46.19 5.29 -29.22
CA PRO A 586 -46.58 5.68 -30.57
C PRO A 586 -47.98 5.15 -30.82
N THR A 587 -48.92 6.04 -30.95
CA THR A 587 -50.31 5.75 -31.32
C THR A 587 -50.35 5.17 -32.74
N GLY A 588 -50.43 3.86 -32.81
CA GLY A 588 -50.58 3.11 -34.07
C GLY A 588 -51.39 1.86 -33.87
N ALA A 589 -52.67 2.00 -33.57
CA ALA A 589 -53.79 1.14 -33.99
C ALA A 589 -55.06 1.60 -33.26
N ALA A 590 -55.85 2.40 -33.98
CA ALA A 590 -57.18 2.80 -33.56
C ALA A 590 -58.12 1.60 -33.62
N ALA A 591 -58.85 1.35 -32.54
CA ALA A 591 -60.16 0.67 -32.61
C ALA A 591 -61.15 1.53 -31.83
N ALA A 592 -62.11 2.00 -32.57
CA ALA A 592 -63.24 2.88 -32.26
C ALA A 592 -64.11 2.35 -31.11
N SER A 593 -64.50 3.26 -30.22
CA SER A 593 -65.93 3.46 -29.84
C SER A 593 -66.04 4.62 -28.83
N ALA A 594 -66.73 5.67 -29.27
CA ALA A 594 -67.30 6.72 -28.42
C ALA A 594 -68.54 6.16 -27.69
N PRO A 595 -69.14 6.81 -26.64
CA PRO A 595 -69.79 8.10 -26.80
C PRO A 595 -69.73 9.12 -25.65
N SER A 596 -69.79 10.36 -26.09
CA SER A 596 -70.54 11.56 -25.65
C SER A 596 -70.86 11.83 -24.16
N ALA A 597 -70.35 13.02 -23.73
CA ALA A 597 -70.95 14.18 -23.05
C ALA A 597 -71.30 14.10 -21.55
N PRO A 598 -71.47 15.22 -20.78
CA PRO A 598 -71.43 16.63 -21.21
C PRO A 598 -70.59 17.62 -20.33
N VAL A 599 -70.44 18.78 -20.88
CA VAL A 599 -70.02 20.08 -20.33
C VAL A 599 -70.63 20.45 -19.00
N HIS A 600 -69.87 20.92 -18.03
CA HIS A 600 -70.28 21.99 -17.13
C HIS A 600 -69.14 22.95 -16.88
N SER A 601 -69.53 24.18 -17.10
CA SER A 601 -68.96 25.53 -17.06
C SER A 601 -68.57 25.99 -15.65
N ALA A 602 -67.66 27.01 -15.69
CA ALA A 602 -67.40 28.09 -14.71
C ALA A 602 -66.42 27.76 -13.57
N ALA A 603 -65.47 28.53 -13.23
CA ALA A 603 -65.15 29.95 -13.20
C ALA A 603 -63.70 30.05 -12.65
N ALA A 604 -62.96 30.98 -13.17
CA ALA A 604 -61.85 31.60 -12.44
C ALA A 604 -62.42 32.58 -11.39
N PRO A 605 -61.73 33.06 -10.37
CA PRO A 605 -60.56 33.92 -10.57
C PRO A 605 -59.47 33.92 -9.43
N GLU A 606 -58.47 34.78 -9.71
CA GLU A 606 -57.69 35.67 -8.83
C GLU A 606 -56.38 35.15 -8.18
N THR A 607 -55.36 35.70 -8.75
CA THR A 607 -54.22 36.50 -8.19
C THR A 607 -54.05 36.62 -6.67
N SER A 608 -52.82 36.36 -6.21
CA SER A 608 -52.07 37.16 -5.22
C SER A 608 -50.68 36.53 -5.09
N GLN A 609 -49.61 37.10 -5.59
CA GLN A 609 -48.62 38.06 -5.10
C GLN A 609 -48.02 37.76 -3.70
N VAL A 610 -46.68 37.92 -3.68
CA VAL A 610 -45.76 38.28 -2.56
C VAL A 610 -45.20 37.10 -1.76
N VAL A 611 -43.92 36.83 -1.67
CA VAL A 611 -42.60 37.51 -1.53
C VAL A 611 -41.51 36.54 -1.91
#